data_e192b147a70f40c54c565f91c85ad701
#
_entry.id   e192b147a70f40c54c565f91c85ad701
#
_cell.length_a   1.000
_cell.length_b   1.000
_cell.length_c   1.000
_cell.angle_alpha   90.00
_cell.angle_beta   90.00
_cell.angle_gamma   90.00
#
_symmetry.space_group_name_H-M   'P 1'
#
loop_
_entity.id
_entity.type
_entity.pdbx_description
1 polymer ?
#
loop_
_entity_poly.entity_id
_entity_poly.type
_entity_poly.pdbx_seq_one_letter_code
_entity_poly.pdbx_strand_id
1 'polypeptide(L)'
;MSATPDTHHAADAATRPTADAGTHPTADAATHPANPVARKTIISGLSIHTQMSSVAGAPIVYLLGDVADNSPIQVPEGVSLVNVGVDLWEENFSPWCAPRVFAKGPNFGDGAQKTLDTLINHVIPWTESELTEPPAYRVLVGYSLAGLFSLWAGVSQPGAPHVDAPVATFQRIGAVSGSFWFPGLLDYVDQQLSGGAVGLTHAYLSLGDREARTPNPQIMHVRENAELLASRFESAGITSTFELNRGNHFQNVEGRMQKALDWLVK
;
A
#
# COMPACT_ATOMS: atom_id res chain seq x y z
N MET A 1 -69.84 36.80 20.49
CA MET A 1 -71.12 36.42 19.90
C MET A 1 -70.89 35.06 19.29
N SER A 2 -71.26 34.02 20.09
CA SER A 2 -72.54 33.28 19.93
C SER A 2 -72.50 32.41 18.69
N ALA A 3 -72.66 31.13 18.64
CA ALA A 3 -73.07 30.10 19.54
C ALA A 3 -72.93 28.77 18.81
N THR A 4 -72.64 27.72 19.48
CA THR A 4 -73.03 26.32 19.20
C THR A 4 -74.57 26.18 19.11
N PRO A 5 -75.20 25.07 18.79
CA PRO A 5 -74.89 23.69 19.18
C PRO A 5 -75.33 22.53 18.22
N ASP A 6 -74.88 21.29 18.58
CA ASP A 6 -75.67 20.07 18.79
C ASP A 6 -76.43 19.39 17.60
N THR A 7 -76.52 18.09 17.48
CA THR A 7 -76.69 16.90 18.34
C THR A 7 -76.87 15.62 17.48
N HIS A 8 -76.43 14.46 18.05
CA HIS A 8 -77.05 13.12 18.09
C HIS A 8 -77.36 12.35 16.81
N HIS A 9 -77.13 11.09 16.62
CA HIS A 9 -77.41 9.86 17.35
C HIS A 9 -76.85 8.66 16.57
N ALA A 10 -76.12 7.79 17.15
CA ALA A 10 -76.41 6.45 17.68
C ALA A 10 -76.48 5.29 16.69
N ALA A 11 -75.58 4.36 16.97
CA ALA A 11 -75.62 2.92 17.01
C ALA A 11 -76.24 2.09 15.82
N ASP A 12 -75.47 1.17 15.32
CA ASP A 12 -75.79 -0.24 15.59
C ASP A 12 -74.60 -1.17 15.26
N ALA A 13 -74.60 -2.27 16.00
CA ALA A 13 -73.65 -3.31 16.05
C ALA A 13 -73.89 -4.39 14.97
N ALA A 14 -72.82 -5.05 14.49
CA ALA A 14 -72.77 -6.52 14.56
C ALA A 14 -71.72 -7.14 13.62
N THR A 15 -70.96 -8.06 14.23
CA THR A 15 -70.38 -9.31 13.68
C THR A 15 -69.07 -9.30 12.94
N ARG A 16 -68.07 -9.86 13.65
CA ARG A 16 -66.93 -10.53 13.16
C ARG A 16 -67.21 -11.68 12.21
N PRO A 17 -66.27 -12.02 11.30
CA PRO A 17 -65.52 -13.25 11.57
C PRO A 17 -64.04 -13.16 11.39
N THR A 18 -63.37 -14.06 12.09
CA THR A 18 -61.97 -14.42 12.25
C THR A 18 -61.36 -15.02 11.00
N ALA A 19 -60.00 -14.91 10.97
CA ALA A 19 -58.99 -15.68 10.26
C ALA A 19 -58.33 -14.87 9.14
N ASP A 20 -57.03 -14.78 9.03
CA ASP A 20 -55.99 -15.78 9.05
C ASP A 20 -54.63 -15.09 9.19
N ALA A 21 -53.74 -15.65 9.98
CA ALA A 21 -52.40 -15.14 10.20
C ALA A 21 -51.51 -15.61 9.05
N GLY A 22 -51.40 -14.81 8.02
CA GLY A 22 -50.38 -14.97 6.99
C GLY A 22 -49.06 -14.35 7.45
N THR A 23 -48.14 -15.17 7.92
CA THR A 23 -46.74 -14.78 8.14
C THR A 23 -46.09 -14.49 6.80
N HIS A 24 -45.90 -13.21 6.48
CA HIS A 24 -44.96 -12.81 5.45
C HIS A 24 -43.55 -12.95 6.00
N PRO A 25 -42.63 -13.62 5.29
CA PRO A 25 -41.19 -13.56 5.65
C PRO A 25 -40.71 -12.13 5.43
N THR A 26 -40.21 -11.55 6.50
CA THR A 26 -39.47 -10.30 6.46
C THR A 26 -38.27 -10.47 5.51
N ALA A 27 -38.27 -9.66 4.46
CA ALA A 27 -37.17 -9.55 3.54
C ALA A 27 -35.88 -9.33 4.31
N ASP A 28 -34.86 -10.11 3.95
CA ASP A 28 -33.47 -9.95 4.35
C ASP A 28 -33.07 -8.48 4.41
N ALA A 29 -32.67 -8.06 5.58
CA ALA A 29 -31.88 -6.86 5.74
C ALA A 29 -30.56 -7.13 5.00
N ALA A 30 -30.43 -6.60 3.80
CA ALA A 30 -29.15 -6.51 3.12
C ALA A 30 -28.19 -5.84 4.10
N THR A 31 -27.30 -6.63 4.68
CA THR A 31 -26.19 -6.13 5.47
C THR A 31 -25.33 -5.28 4.54
N HIS A 32 -25.49 -3.96 4.64
CA HIS A 32 -24.51 -3.05 4.03
C HIS A 32 -23.13 -3.47 4.54
N PRO A 33 -22.13 -3.63 3.66
CA PRO A 33 -20.78 -3.90 4.10
C PRO A 33 -20.38 -2.79 5.10
N ALA A 34 -19.92 -3.19 6.26
CA ALA A 34 -19.44 -2.24 7.27
C ALA A 34 -18.39 -1.33 6.63
N ASN A 35 -18.53 -0.03 6.80
CA ASN A 35 -17.53 0.94 6.34
C ASN A 35 -16.14 0.48 6.79
N PRO A 36 -15.11 0.55 5.93
CA PRO A 36 -13.74 0.19 6.30
C PRO A 36 -13.34 0.92 7.58
N VAL A 37 -12.88 0.18 8.58
CA VAL A 37 -12.46 0.76 9.85
C VAL A 37 -11.13 1.49 9.64
N ALA A 38 -11.17 2.82 9.68
CA ALA A 38 -9.98 3.65 9.63
C ALA A 38 -9.40 3.79 11.05
N ARG A 39 -8.11 3.46 11.22
CA ARG A 39 -7.38 3.63 12.49
C ARG A 39 -6.12 4.45 12.26
N LYS A 40 -5.72 5.21 13.30
CA LYS A 40 -4.49 6.01 13.30
C LYS A 40 -3.69 5.72 14.56
N THR A 41 -2.38 5.60 14.44
CA THR A 41 -1.47 5.42 15.58
C THR A 41 -0.04 5.83 15.21
N ILE A 42 0.83 5.86 16.21
CA ILE A 42 2.29 5.98 16.04
C ILE A 42 2.93 4.72 16.61
N ILE A 43 3.73 4.04 15.80
CA ILE A 43 4.46 2.83 16.19
C ILE A 43 5.95 3.06 15.98
N SER A 44 6.71 3.11 17.07
CA SER A 44 8.18 3.32 17.04
C SER A 44 8.63 4.52 16.18
N GLY A 45 7.85 5.61 16.20
CA GLY A 45 8.12 6.82 15.42
C GLY A 45 7.56 6.82 13.99
N LEU A 46 6.91 5.74 13.56
CA LEU A 46 6.19 5.69 12.28
C LEU A 46 4.72 6.07 12.49
N SER A 47 4.21 6.99 11.68
CA SER A 47 2.79 7.36 11.66
C SER A 47 2.02 6.38 10.80
N ILE A 48 1.05 5.68 11.38
CA ILE A 48 0.29 4.62 10.70
C ILE A 48 -1.17 5.04 10.54
N HIS A 49 -1.68 5.04 9.32
CA HIS A 49 -3.09 5.24 9.00
C HIS A 49 -3.61 4.06 8.19
N THR A 50 -4.69 3.43 8.63
CA THR A 50 -5.23 2.25 7.96
C THR A 50 -6.63 2.50 7.40
N GLN A 51 -6.91 1.89 6.26
CA GLN A 51 -8.24 1.70 5.68
C GLN A 51 -8.36 0.23 5.32
N MET A 52 -8.95 -0.55 6.23
CA MET A 52 -9.00 -2.01 6.09
C MET A 52 -10.25 -2.43 5.34
N SER A 53 -10.10 -3.26 4.32
CA SER A 53 -11.21 -3.91 3.61
C SER A 53 -11.96 -4.86 4.54
N SER A 54 -13.27 -4.97 4.35
CA SER A 54 -14.10 -5.98 5.02
C SER A 54 -14.07 -7.37 4.36
N VAL A 55 -13.37 -7.49 3.21
CA VAL A 55 -13.24 -8.76 2.49
C VAL A 55 -12.19 -9.63 3.19
N ALA A 56 -12.57 -10.86 3.53
CA ALA A 56 -11.64 -11.82 4.13
C ALA A 56 -10.50 -12.17 3.15
N GLY A 57 -9.28 -12.24 3.65
CA GLY A 57 -8.09 -12.48 2.82
C GLY A 57 -7.72 -11.35 1.86
N ALA A 58 -8.34 -10.16 1.97
CA ALA A 58 -8.03 -9.01 1.13
C ALA A 58 -6.52 -8.70 1.13
N PRO A 59 -5.91 -8.41 -0.02
CA PRO A 59 -4.52 -7.97 -0.06
C PRO A 59 -4.34 -6.63 0.66
N ILE A 60 -3.15 -6.38 1.18
CA ILE A 60 -2.80 -5.15 1.90
C ILE A 60 -1.68 -4.42 1.17
N VAL A 61 -1.91 -3.13 0.92
CA VAL A 61 -0.89 -2.20 0.41
C VAL A 61 -0.33 -1.39 1.57
N TYR A 62 0.97 -1.51 1.82
CA TYR A 62 1.75 -0.64 2.69
C TYR A 62 2.38 0.46 1.84
N LEU A 63 1.83 1.66 1.94
CA LEU A 63 2.24 2.84 1.19
C LEU A 63 3.15 3.71 2.04
N LEU A 64 4.41 3.81 1.63
CA LEU A 64 5.44 4.56 2.33
C LEU A 64 5.48 6.02 1.88
N GLY A 65 5.51 6.94 2.82
CA GLY A 65 5.67 8.35 2.54
C GLY A 65 4.91 9.24 3.50
N ASP A 66 4.85 10.52 3.17
CA ASP A 66 4.08 11.49 3.93
C ASP A 66 2.59 11.23 3.73
N VAL A 67 1.90 11.00 4.83
CA VAL A 67 0.48 10.63 4.83
C VAL A 67 -0.35 11.88 5.04
N ALA A 68 -0.70 12.53 3.96
CA ALA A 68 -1.76 13.53 4.04
C ALA A 68 -3.10 12.82 4.28
N ASP A 69 -3.90 13.33 5.23
CA ASP A 69 -5.25 12.81 5.53
C ASP A 69 -6.20 12.80 4.31
N ASN A 70 -5.83 13.50 3.25
CA ASN A 70 -6.55 13.62 1.98
C ASN A 70 -5.72 13.13 0.79
N SER A 71 -4.97 12.04 0.96
CA SER A 71 -4.27 11.45 -0.18
C SER A 71 -5.28 11.12 -1.29
N PRO A 72 -5.07 11.60 -2.54
CA PRO A 72 -5.94 11.27 -3.66
C PRO A 72 -5.76 9.83 -4.16
N ILE A 73 -4.82 9.09 -3.57
CA ILE A 73 -4.54 7.70 -3.92
C ILE A 73 -5.70 6.82 -3.45
N GLN A 74 -6.23 6.05 -4.38
CA GLN A 74 -7.33 5.14 -4.14
C GLN A 74 -6.89 3.70 -4.37
N VAL A 75 -7.31 2.81 -3.50
CA VAL A 75 -7.21 1.37 -3.73
C VAL A 75 -8.56 0.82 -4.17
N PRO A 76 -8.58 -0.22 -5.03
CA PRO A 76 -9.80 -0.87 -5.44
C PRO A 76 -10.59 -1.41 -4.24
N GLU A 77 -11.90 -1.56 -4.42
CA GLU A 77 -12.73 -2.29 -3.48
C GLU A 77 -12.14 -3.69 -3.24
N GLY A 78 -12.10 -4.12 -2.00
CA GLY A 78 -11.49 -5.41 -1.63
C GLY A 78 -9.98 -5.35 -1.38
N VAL A 79 -9.35 -4.17 -1.40
CA VAL A 79 -7.94 -3.97 -1.04
C VAL A 79 -7.85 -3.12 0.22
N SER A 80 -6.98 -3.51 1.15
CA SER A 80 -6.66 -2.71 2.34
C SER A 80 -5.49 -1.77 2.06
N LEU A 81 -5.53 -0.55 2.64
CA LEU A 81 -4.46 0.44 2.53
C LEU A 81 -3.91 0.78 3.93
N VAL A 82 -2.61 0.72 4.07
CA VAL A 82 -1.86 1.14 5.25
C VAL A 82 -0.86 2.18 4.82
N ASN A 83 -1.09 3.42 5.19
CA ASN A 83 -0.13 4.50 4.99
C ASN A 83 0.88 4.52 6.13
N VAL A 84 2.16 4.63 5.81
CA VAL A 84 3.27 4.65 6.75
C VAL A 84 4.08 5.92 6.57
N GLY A 85 3.90 6.88 7.44
CA GLY A 85 4.66 8.14 7.49
C GLY A 85 5.97 8.00 8.23
N VAL A 86 7.01 8.68 7.74
CA VAL A 86 8.39 8.64 8.27
C VAL A 86 8.95 10.05 8.37
N ASP A 87 9.46 10.44 9.54
CA ASP A 87 9.98 11.81 9.77
C ASP A 87 11.39 12.02 9.21
N LEU A 88 12.29 11.05 9.40
CA LEU A 88 13.70 11.13 8.99
C LEU A 88 13.91 10.36 7.69
N TRP A 89 13.57 11.01 6.58
CA TRP A 89 13.50 10.40 5.25
C TRP A 89 14.80 9.74 4.80
N GLU A 90 15.92 10.51 4.82
CA GLU A 90 17.23 10.05 4.37
C GLU A 90 17.84 9.02 5.32
N GLU A 91 17.50 9.08 6.60
CA GLU A 91 17.95 8.10 7.59
C GLU A 91 17.18 6.79 7.44
N ASN A 92 15.84 6.85 7.47
CA ASN A 92 14.99 5.68 7.63
C ASN A 92 14.83 4.86 6.34
N PHE A 93 15.04 5.44 5.17
CA PHE A 93 14.87 4.75 3.89
C PHE A 93 16.17 4.41 3.17
N SER A 94 17.33 4.76 3.73
CA SER A 94 18.63 4.42 3.15
C SER A 94 19.16 3.10 3.70
N PRO A 95 19.52 2.14 2.83
CA PRO A 95 20.02 0.83 3.23
C PRO A 95 21.39 0.86 3.90
N TRP A 96 22.21 1.85 3.55
CA TRP A 96 23.55 2.09 4.09
C TRP A 96 23.92 3.56 3.92
N CYS A 97 24.90 3.99 4.69
CA CYS A 97 25.40 5.36 4.61
C CYS A 97 25.95 5.70 3.22
N ALA A 98 25.54 6.86 2.71
CA ALA A 98 26.05 7.39 1.45
C ALA A 98 26.16 8.93 1.50
N PRO A 99 27.08 9.53 0.74
CA PRO A 99 27.17 10.99 0.62
C PRO A 99 25.89 11.56 -0.02
N ARG A 100 25.50 12.75 0.43
CA ARG A 100 24.41 13.50 -0.20
C ARG A 100 24.67 13.76 -1.68
N VAL A 101 23.62 13.72 -2.47
CA VAL A 101 23.67 14.07 -3.90
C VAL A 101 23.14 15.47 -4.18
N PHE A 102 22.42 16.07 -3.23
CA PHE A 102 21.87 17.42 -3.32
C PHE A 102 22.66 18.37 -2.41
N ALA A 103 23.02 19.55 -2.90
CA ALA A 103 23.89 20.49 -2.19
C ALA A 103 23.36 20.91 -0.80
N LYS A 104 22.03 20.93 -0.62
CA LYS A 104 21.36 21.35 0.63
C LYS A 104 20.80 20.18 1.45
N GLY A 105 20.89 18.94 0.98
CA GLY A 105 20.41 17.77 1.70
C GLY A 105 21.39 17.27 2.76
N PRO A 106 20.94 16.47 3.73
CA PRO A 106 21.82 15.70 4.61
C PRO A 106 22.52 14.57 3.84
N ASN A 107 23.48 13.91 4.47
CA ASN A 107 23.95 12.61 4.00
C ASN A 107 22.86 11.55 4.23
N PHE A 108 22.93 10.46 3.48
CA PHE A 108 22.07 9.32 3.67
C PHE A 108 22.56 8.48 4.85
N GLY A 109 21.63 7.99 5.66
CA GLY A 109 21.91 7.14 6.80
C GLY A 109 21.93 5.65 6.45
N ASP A 110 21.66 4.80 7.44
CA ASP A 110 21.62 3.33 7.33
C ASP A 110 20.43 2.71 8.08
N GLY A 111 19.40 3.52 8.35
CA GLY A 111 18.25 3.14 9.17
C GLY A 111 17.22 2.24 8.48
N ALA A 112 17.39 1.88 7.20
CA ALA A 112 16.41 1.08 6.47
C ALA A 112 16.16 -0.28 7.13
N GLN A 113 17.18 -0.96 7.67
CA GLN A 113 17.00 -2.23 8.37
C GLN A 113 16.10 -2.06 9.60
N LYS A 114 16.32 -1.03 10.39
CA LYS A 114 15.49 -0.72 11.56
C LYS A 114 14.04 -0.41 11.16
N THR A 115 13.83 0.31 10.05
CA THR A 115 12.51 0.59 9.52
C THR A 115 11.82 -0.69 9.06
N LEU A 116 12.51 -1.57 8.35
CA LEU A 116 11.98 -2.86 7.92
C LEU A 116 11.63 -3.75 9.13
N ASP A 117 12.50 -3.83 10.12
CA ASP A 117 12.24 -4.59 11.36
C ASP A 117 11.02 -4.04 12.10
N THR A 118 10.84 -2.71 12.13
CA THR A 118 9.66 -2.08 12.73
C THR A 118 8.39 -2.43 11.94
N LEU A 119 8.44 -2.40 10.62
CA LEU A 119 7.32 -2.82 9.78
C LEU A 119 6.93 -4.27 10.05
N ILE A 120 7.90 -5.19 10.05
CA ILE A 120 7.66 -6.63 10.18
C ILE A 120 7.19 -6.99 11.60
N ASN A 121 7.85 -6.47 12.62
CA ASN A 121 7.64 -6.94 13.99
C ASN A 121 6.58 -6.16 14.76
N HIS A 122 6.19 -4.96 14.29
CA HIS A 122 5.27 -4.09 15.02
C HIS A 122 4.11 -3.59 14.17
N VAL A 123 4.37 -3.04 12.98
CA VAL A 123 3.30 -2.44 12.15
C VAL A 123 2.39 -3.52 11.57
N ILE A 124 2.94 -4.53 10.92
CA ILE A 124 2.17 -5.63 10.34
C ILE A 124 1.33 -6.36 11.40
N PRO A 125 1.89 -6.82 12.54
CA PRO A 125 1.09 -7.46 13.58
C PRO A 125 -0.03 -6.57 14.12
N TRP A 126 0.23 -5.27 14.33
CA TRP A 126 -0.80 -4.34 14.79
C TRP A 126 -1.90 -4.12 13.74
N THR A 127 -1.51 -3.94 12.48
CA THR A 127 -2.42 -3.71 11.37
C THR A 127 -3.35 -4.90 11.15
N GLU A 128 -2.78 -6.10 11.22
CA GLU A 128 -3.45 -7.35 10.87
C GLU A 128 -4.08 -8.07 12.09
N SER A 129 -3.97 -7.49 13.30
CA SER A 129 -4.45 -8.10 14.54
C SER A 129 -5.96 -8.41 14.57
N GLU A 130 -6.75 -7.72 13.75
CA GLU A 130 -8.22 -7.87 13.71
C GLU A 130 -8.69 -8.62 12.44
N LEU A 131 -7.77 -9.07 11.60
CA LEU A 131 -8.13 -9.86 10.43
C LEU A 131 -8.57 -11.26 10.83
N THR A 132 -9.65 -11.75 10.23
CA THR A 132 -10.12 -13.13 10.41
C THR A 132 -9.32 -14.13 9.60
N GLU A 133 -8.70 -13.69 8.51
CA GLU A 133 -7.84 -14.46 7.62
C GLU A 133 -6.59 -13.66 7.25
N PRO A 134 -5.44 -14.30 7.07
CA PRO A 134 -4.24 -13.62 6.60
C PRO A 134 -4.48 -13.01 5.20
N PRO A 135 -3.82 -11.89 4.87
CA PRO A 135 -3.96 -11.29 3.55
C PRO A 135 -3.41 -12.22 2.47
N ALA A 136 -4.04 -12.21 1.29
CA ALA A 136 -3.60 -13.00 0.13
C ALA A 136 -2.14 -12.69 -0.25
N TYR A 137 -1.77 -11.42 -0.18
CA TYR A 137 -0.39 -10.95 -0.33
C TYR A 137 -0.26 -9.54 0.25
N ARG A 138 0.99 -9.12 0.50
CA ARG A 138 1.33 -7.76 0.92
C ARG A 138 2.13 -7.06 -0.15
N VAL A 139 1.77 -5.80 -0.38
CA VAL A 139 2.44 -4.89 -1.32
C VAL A 139 3.16 -3.83 -0.52
N LEU A 140 4.42 -3.54 -0.84
CA LEU A 140 5.17 -2.42 -0.30
C LEU A 140 5.46 -1.42 -1.42
N VAL A 141 4.98 -0.20 -1.30
CA VAL A 141 5.11 0.83 -2.35
C VAL A 141 5.67 2.11 -1.78
N GLY A 142 6.62 2.70 -2.47
CA GLY A 142 7.18 3.99 -2.12
C GLY A 142 7.58 4.83 -3.32
N TYR A 143 7.73 6.12 -3.07
CA TYR A 143 8.20 7.11 -4.05
C TYR A 143 9.62 7.57 -3.72
N SER A 144 10.45 7.80 -4.73
CA SER A 144 11.80 8.34 -4.55
C SER A 144 12.68 7.44 -3.65
N LEU A 145 13.15 7.93 -2.52
CA LEU A 145 13.94 7.14 -1.57
C LEU A 145 13.12 6.06 -0.87
N ALA A 146 11.82 6.28 -0.64
CA ALA A 146 10.91 5.22 -0.20
C ALA A 146 10.70 4.14 -1.27
N GLY A 147 10.83 4.50 -2.57
CA GLY A 147 10.88 3.55 -3.67
C GLY A 147 12.16 2.70 -3.67
N LEU A 148 13.31 3.31 -3.38
CA LEU A 148 14.55 2.58 -3.11
C LEU A 148 14.36 1.58 -1.96
N PHE A 149 13.81 2.05 -0.84
CA PHE A 149 13.53 1.21 0.32
C PHE A 149 12.61 0.04 -0.02
N SER A 150 11.52 0.28 -0.76
CA SER A 150 10.59 -0.78 -1.18
C SER A 150 11.29 -1.86 -2.00
N LEU A 151 12.14 -1.46 -2.94
CA LEU A 151 12.93 -2.39 -3.76
C LEU A 151 13.93 -3.16 -2.90
N TRP A 152 14.72 -2.46 -2.10
CA TRP A 152 15.71 -3.06 -1.21
C TRP A 152 15.05 -4.04 -0.23
N ALA A 153 13.97 -3.64 0.43
CA ALA A 153 13.24 -4.50 1.36
C ALA A 153 12.68 -5.76 0.67
N GLY A 154 12.18 -5.63 -0.57
CA GLY A 154 11.67 -6.76 -1.34
C GLY A 154 12.72 -7.83 -1.63
N VAL A 155 13.94 -7.42 -1.99
CA VAL A 155 15.03 -8.37 -2.30
C VAL A 155 15.81 -8.84 -1.07
N SER A 156 15.73 -8.12 0.07
CA SER A 156 16.43 -8.46 1.31
C SER A 156 15.75 -9.60 2.08
N GLN A 157 14.53 -9.99 1.68
CA GLN A 157 13.77 -11.02 2.38
C GLN A 157 14.08 -12.39 1.79
N PRO A 158 14.36 -13.40 2.64
CA PRO A 158 14.58 -14.75 2.17
C PRO A 158 13.31 -15.25 1.44
N GLY A 159 13.51 -15.85 0.30
CA GLY A 159 12.47 -16.62 -0.37
C GLY A 159 12.14 -17.88 0.39
N ALA A 160 10.98 -18.46 0.14
CA ALA A 160 10.63 -19.78 0.62
C ALA A 160 11.18 -20.83 -0.36
N PRO A 161 12.40 -21.36 -0.14
CA PRO A 161 12.94 -22.40 -1.01
C PRO A 161 12.27 -23.77 -0.80
N HIS A 162 11.49 -23.91 0.28
CA HIS A 162 10.78 -25.14 0.66
C HIS A 162 9.42 -24.83 1.26
N VAL A 163 8.51 -25.81 1.24
CA VAL A 163 7.10 -25.70 1.69
C VAL A 163 6.95 -25.19 3.12
N ASP A 164 7.98 -25.30 3.95
CA ASP A 164 7.99 -24.88 5.37
C ASP A 164 8.81 -23.59 5.62
N ALA A 165 9.32 -22.92 4.58
CA ALA A 165 10.05 -21.66 4.77
C ALA A 165 9.07 -20.50 5.01
N PRO A 166 9.44 -19.51 5.83
CA PRO A 166 8.59 -18.33 6.03
C PRO A 166 8.34 -17.63 4.69
N VAL A 167 7.07 -17.43 4.36
CA VAL A 167 6.65 -16.66 3.19
C VAL A 167 7.23 -15.26 3.32
N ALA A 168 7.78 -14.73 2.23
CA ALA A 168 8.25 -13.34 2.23
C ALA A 168 7.18 -12.40 2.79
N THR A 169 7.59 -11.44 3.58
CA THR A 169 6.66 -10.51 4.22
C THR A 169 5.94 -9.66 3.16
N PHE A 170 6.67 -9.20 2.14
CA PHE A 170 6.13 -8.45 1.01
C PHE A 170 6.37 -9.24 -0.29
N GLN A 171 5.29 -9.72 -0.90
CA GLN A 171 5.33 -10.48 -2.15
C GLN A 171 5.41 -9.57 -3.37
N ARG A 172 4.96 -8.32 -3.26
CA ARG A 172 4.94 -7.36 -4.36
C ARG A 172 5.53 -6.03 -3.91
N ILE A 173 6.30 -5.39 -4.78
CA ILE A 173 6.89 -4.07 -4.52
C ILE A 173 6.61 -3.08 -5.62
N GLY A 174 6.51 -1.79 -5.22
CA GLY A 174 6.45 -0.65 -6.12
C GLY A 174 7.53 0.37 -5.79
N ALA A 175 8.44 0.59 -6.73
CA ALA A 175 9.48 1.63 -6.64
C ALA A 175 9.17 2.73 -7.66
N VAL A 176 8.34 3.70 -7.25
CA VAL A 176 7.86 4.78 -8.11
C VAL A 176 8.84 5.93 -8.10
N SER A 177 9.35 6.31 -9.28
CA SER A 177 10.45 7.28 -9.41
C SER A 177 11.58 6.96 -8.42
N GLY A 178 11.88 5.67 -8.25
CA GLY A 178 12.79 5.16 -7.24
C GLY A 178 14.20 5.72 -7.40
N SER A 179 14.92 5.89 -6.28
CA SER A 179 16.31 6.37 -6.27
C SER A 179 17.28 5.28 -6.76
N PHE A 180 17.06 4.77 -8.00
CA PHE A 180 17.87 3.69 -8.59
C PHE A 180 19.34 4.07 -8.87
N TRP A 181 19.67 5.33 -8.66
CA TRP A 181 21.04 5.88 -8.69
C TRP A 181 21.80 5.65 -7.38
N PHE A 182 21.16 5.10 -6.34
CA PHE A 182 21.78 4.96 -5.01
C PHE A 182 23.03 4.08 -5.10
N PRO A 183 24.17 4.51 -4.52
CA PRO A 183 25.45 3.82 -4.67
C PRO A 183 25.39 2.38 -4.17
N GLY A 184 25.85 1.41 -4.98
CA GLY A 184 25.90 -0.01 -4.60
C GLY A 184 24.57 -0.77 -4.73
N LEU A 185 23.47 -0.10 -5.12
CA LEU A 185 22.16 -0.77 -5.24
C LEU A 185 22.17 -1.94 -6.23
N LEU A 186 22.75 -1.75 -7.40
CA LEU A 186 22.78 -2.78 -8.44
C LEU A 186 23.54 -4.03 -7.99
N ASP A 187 24.72 -3.83 -7.39
CA ASP A 187 25.57 -4.92 -6.86
C ASP A 187 24.85 -5.67 -5.74
N TYR A 188 24.15 -4.94 -4.87
CA TYR A 188 23.37 -5.51 -3.81
C TYR A 188 22.24 -6.41 -4.36
N VAL A 189 21.47 -5.91 -5.34
CA VAL A 189 20.39 -6.69 -5.97
C VAL A 189 20.95 -7.94 -6.63
N ASP A 190 22.07 -7.85 -7.35
CA ASP A 190 22.74 -9.01 -7.96
C ASP A 190 23.14 -10.06 -6.91
N GLN A 191 23.68 -9.62 -5.79
CA GLN A 191 24.05 -10.51 -4.70
C GLN A 191 22.83 -11.22 -4.12
N GLN A 192 21.74 -10.51 -3.86
CA GLN A 192 20.52 -11.11 -3.30
C GLN A 192 19.89 -12.11 -4.27
N LEU A 193 19.77 -11.76 -5.55
CA LEU A 193 19.18 -12.64 -6.56
C LEU A 193 20.05 -13.89 -6.84
N SER A 194 21.38 -13.76 -6.71
CA SER A 194 22.32 -14.88 -6.88
C SER A 194 22.37 -15.79 -5.64
N GLY A 195 22.01 -15.28 -4.46
CA GLY A 195 22.05 -16.01 -3.19
C GLY A 195 20.90 -17.01 -2.97
N GLY A 196 19.92 -17.03 -3.85
CA GLY A 196 18.77 -17.93 -3.75
C GLY A 196 17.44 -17.23 -4.06
N ALA A 197 16.35 -17.97 -3.90
CA ALA A 197 15.03 -17.44 -4.16
C ALA A 197 14.71 -16.30 -3.18
N VAL A 198 14.44 -15.12 -3.70
CA VAL A 198 13.77 -14.06 -2.96
C VAL A 198 12.26 -14.32 -3.02
N GLY A 199 11.54 -14.03 -1.94
CA GLY A 199 10.08 -14.26 -1.89
C GLY A 199 9.26 -13.23 -2.66
N LEU A 200 9.92 -12.37 -3.43
CA LEU A 200 9.30 -11.36 -4.28
C LEU A 200 8.72 -12.01 -5.54
N THR A 201 7.47 -11.71 -5.84
CA THR A 201 6.77 -12.24 -7.02
C THR A 201 6.53 -11.18 -8.09
N HIS A 202 6.34 -9.92 -7.68
CA HIS A 202 6.05 -8.81 -8.59
C HIS A 202 6.85 -7.55 -8.23
N ALA A 203 7.40 -6.88 -9.23
CA ALA A 203 8.12 -5.62 -9.07
C ALA A 203 7.66 -4.58 -10.10
N TYR A 204 7.09 -3.48 -9.64
CA TYR A 204 6.79 -2.32 -10.47
C TYR A 204 7.86 -1.25 -10.28
N LEU A 205 8.53 -0.87 -11.36
CA LEU A 205 9.52 0.19 -11.40
C LEU A 205 9.03 1.31 -12.31
N SER A 206 9.23 2.56 -11.93
CA SER A 206 8.93 3.67 -12.83
C SER A 206 9.86 4.87 -12.65
N LEU A 207 9.91 5.72 -13.67
CA LEU A 207 10.59 7.00 -13.68
C LEU A 207 9.82 8.02 -14.53
N GLY A 208 10.12 9.29 -14.34
CA GLY A 208 9.80 10.32 -15.32
C GLY A 208 10.82 10.36 -16.47
N ASP A 209 10.36 10.60 -17.68
CA ASP A 209 11.18 10.62 -18.90
C ASP A 209 12.27 11.72 -18.92
N ARG A 210 12.24 12.62 -17.94
CA ARG A 210 13.21 13.71 -17.76
C ARG A 210 14.07 13.58 -16.51
N GLU A 211 13.91 12.53 -15.70
CA GLU A 211 14.68 12.38 -14.46
C GLU A 211 16.17 12.16 -14.69
N ALA A 212 16.53 11.46 -15.76
CA ALA A 212 17.93 11.30 -16.17
C ALA A 212 18.55 12.54 -16.84
N ARG A 213 17.76 13.58 -17.13
CA ARG A 213 18.23 14.83 -17.74
C ARG A 213 18.83 15.78 -16.70
N THR A 214 19.94 15.38 -16.12
CA THR A 214 20.63 16.10 -15.05
C THR A 214 22.14 16.08 -15.29
N PRO A 215 22.87 17.14 -14.95
CA PRO A 215 24.34 17.12 -14.97
C PRO A 215 24.95 16.37 -13.79
N ASN A 216 24.15 15.91 -12.82
CA ASN A 216 24.65 15.18 -11.67
C ASN A 216 25.08 13.76 -12.11
N PRO A 217 26.37 13.41 -12.02
CA PRO A 217 26.90 12.13 -12.51
C PRO A 217 26.37 10.92 -11.76
N GLN A 218 25.86 11.08 -10.54
CA GLN A 218 25.25 10.00 -9.77
C GLN A 218 23.82 9.69 -10.24
N ILE A 219 23.08 10.71 -10.69
CA ILE A 219 21.66 10.58 -11.05
C ILE A 219 21.47 10.34 -12.55
N MET A 220 22.38 10.78 -13.40
CA MET A 220 22.21 10.74 -14.86
C MET A 220 21.95 9.34 -15.43
N HIS A 221 22.39 8.30 -14.74
CA HIS A 221 22.20 6.89 -15.14
C HIS A 221 20.98 6.21 -14.48
N VAL A 222 20.11 6.99 -13.84
CA VAL A 222 18.96 6.43 -13.12
C VAL A 222 18.04 5.60 -14.01
N ARG A 223 17.90 5.96 -15.29
CA ARG A 223 17.09 5.24 -16.25
C ARG A 223 17.71 3.90 -16.64
N GLU A 224 18.98 3.89 -17.00
CA GLU A 224 19.71 2.67 -17.34
C GLU A 224 19.71 1.69 -16.16
N ASN A 225 19.85 2.21 -14.94
CA ASN A 225 19.76 1.39 -13.73
C ASN A 225 18.36 0.79 -13.54
N ALA A 226 17.29 1.54 -13.80
CA ALA A 226 15.93 1.03 -13.72
C ALA A 226 15.66 -0.09 -14.75
N GLU A 227 16.11 0.11 -15.99
CA GLU A 227 16.00 -0.88 -17.07
C GLU A 227 16.78 -2.17 -16.73
N LEU A 228 17.99 -2.03 -16.17
CA LEU A 228 18.79 -3.17 -15.69
C LEU A 228 18.10 -3.91 -14.54
N LEU A 229 17.55 -3.22 -13.55
CA LEU A 229 16.83 -3.82 -12.42
C LEU A 229 15.61 -4.63 -12.91
N ALA A 230 14.81 -4.08 -13.81
CA ALA A 230 13.68 -4.79 -14.40
C ALA A 230 14.11 -6.08 -15.08
N SER A 231 15.16 -6.01 -15.92
CA SER A 231 15.71 -7.19 -16.61
C SER A 231 16.24 -8.26 -15.65
N ARG A 232 16.89 -7.85 -14.55
CA ARG A 232 17.37 -8.75 -13.50
C ARG A 232 16.25 -9.47 -12.79
N PHE A 233 15.17 -8.75 -12.45
CA PHE A 233 13.98 -9.35 -11.85
C PHE A 233 13.33 -10.36 -12.78
N GLU A 234 13.13 -10.03 -14.06
CA GLU A 234 12.62 -10.97 -15.06
C GLU A 234 13.50 -12.22 -15.16
N SER A 235 14.81 -12.04 -15.22
CA SER A 235 15.78 -13.17 -15.28
C SER A 235 15.74 -14.05 -14.03
N ALA A 236 15.34 -13.50 -12.89
CA ALA A 236 15.14 -14.22 -11.63
C ALA A 236 13.73 -14.84 -11.51
N GLY A 237 12.88 -14.74 -12.53
CA GLY A 237 11.51 -15.25 -12.52
C GLY A 237 10.50 -14.37 -11.77
N ILE A 238 10.86 -13.13 -11.45
CA ILE A 238 9.97 -12.15 -10.83
C ILE A 238 9.22 -11.41 -11.94
N THR A 239 7.89 -11.41 -11.88
CA THR A 239 7.07 -10.61 -12.80
C THR A 239 7.39 -9.14 -12.60
N SER A 240 8.00 -8.49 -13.57
CA SER A 240 8.41 -7.10 -13.44
C SER A 240 7.91 -6.22 -14.57
N THR A 241 7.87 -4.92 -14.32
CA THR A 241 7.63 -3.91 -15.35
C THR A 241 8.42 -2.65 -15.04
N PHE A 242 8.90 -1.98 -16.08
CA PHE A 242 9.44 -0.63 -15.99
C PHE A 242 8.60 0.33 -16.83
N GLU A 243 8.00 1.31 -16.19
CA GLU A 243 7.17 2.32 -16.84
C GLU A 243 7.86 3.68 -16.88
N LEU A 244 7.99 4.24 -18.07
CA LEU A 244 8.49 5.60 -18.27
C LEU A 244 7.32 6.58 -18.37
N ASN A 245 7.14 7.40 -17.35
CA ASN A 245 6.09 8.41 -17.27
C ASN A 245 6.56 9.74 -17.84
N ARG A 246 5.63 10.56 -18.33
CA ARG A 246 5.96 11.92 -18.78
C ARG A 246 6.31 12.82 -17.60
N GLY A 247 7.41 13.55 -17.66
CA GLY A 247 7.76 14.60 -16.71
C GLY A 247 9.07 14.36 -15.96
N ASN A 248 9.39 15.25 -15.04
CA ASN A 248 10.54 15.15 -14.13
C ASN A 248 10.13 14.45 -12.81
N HIS A 249 11.08 14.38 -11.87
CA HIS A 249 10.90 13.72 -10.57
C HIS A 249 9.69 14.21 -9.77
N PHE A 250 9.32 15.47 -9.87
CA PHE A 250 8.27 16.08 -9.03
C PHE A 250 6.92 16.27 -9.75
N GLN A 251 6.78 15.76 -10.97
CA GLN A 251 5.56 15.94 -11.76
C GLN A 251 4.67 14.71 -11.71
N ASN A 252 3.37 14.93 -11.44
CA ASN A 252 2.33 13.90 -11.42
C ASN A 252 2.67 12.70 -10.52
N VAL A 253 3.19 12.98 -9.32
CA VAL A 253 3.57 11.95 -8.33
C VAL A 253 2.39 11.03 -8.03
N GLU A 254 1.24 11.61 -7.69
CA GLU A 254 0.01 10.89 -7.36
C GLU A 254 -0.45 9.97 -8.49
N GLY A 255 -0.48 10.47 -9.73
CA GLY A 255 -0.87 9.66 -10.89
C GLY A 255 0.10 8.51 -11.16
N ARG A 256 1.41 8.68 -10.87
CA ARG A 256 2.40 7.59 -10.99
C ARG A 256 2.22 6.56 -9.88
N MET A 257 1.96 7.01 -8.65
CA MET A 257 1.65 6.13 -7.52
C MET A 257 0.38 5.33 -7.79
N GLN A 258 -0.68 5.97 -8.31
CA GLN A 258 -1.92 5.28 -8.67
C GLN A 258 -1.68 4.18 -9.71
N LYS A 259 -0.91 4.45 -10.78
CA LYS A 259 -0.57 3.44 -11.78
C LYS A 259 0.17 2.24 -11.20
N ALA A 260 1.12 2.49 -10.28
CA ALA A 260 1.82 1.43 -9.58
C ALA A 260 0.86 0.55 -8.78
N LEU A 261 -0.05 1.16 -8.02
CA LEU A 261 -1.06 0.45 -7.26
C LEU A 261 -1.99 -0.36 -8.16
N ASP A 262 -2.53 0.26 -9.23
CA ASP A 262 -3.42 -0.42 -10.18
C ASP A 262 -2.77 -1.64 -10.82
N TRP A 263 -1.44 -1.62 -11.01
CA TRP A 263 -0.69 -2.77 -11.55
C TRP A 263 -0.42 -3.83 -10.48
N LEU A 264 -0.10 -3.43 -9.26
CA LEU A 264 0.33 -4.32 -8.18
C LEU A 264 -0.82 -5.06 -7.50
N VAL A 265 -2.06 -4.57 -7.60
CA VAL A 265 -3.24 -5.19 -6.95
C VAL A 265 -4.14 -5.99 -7.91
N LYS A 266 -3.69 -6.17 -9.15
CA LYS A 266 -4.38 -7.00 -10.15
C LYS A 266 -4.31 -8.49 -9.86
#